data_39832c67c022c50f8e8caf24326461c4
#
_entry.id   39832c67c022c50f8e8caf24326461c4
#
_cell.length_a   1.000
_cell.length_b   1.000
_cell.length_c   1.000
_cell.angle_alpha   90.00
_cell.angle_beta   90.00
_cell.angle_gamma   90.00
#
_symmetry.space_group_name_H-M   'P 1'
#
loop_
_entity.id
_entity.type
_entity.pdbx_description
1 polymer ?
#
loop_
_entity_poly.entity_id
_entity_poly.type
_entity_poly.pdbx_seq_one_letter_code
_entity_poly.pdbx_strand_id
1 'polypeptide(L)'
;SFLTEFDDALFEAVGDAESSLCDLSREHSMVVVGSSIEAEGDHVYNTARVYQRGELIASYRKIHLFSPNVEHRHHEAGDQPCIVDTEVGRLGVLICYDIRFPELPRHCFYEGAEILVVPGQWPEARSQHWRTLLRARAIENELFVIGCNRTGQEASLRTGEAASFPGDGRIIDPTGEILATGNGDAGAVTALIELRKVRTMRRILPVASDLRPDIYRDLLRRVHDKVDAGTRDKQARSSLDERT
;
A
#
# COMPACT_ATOMS: atom_id res chain seq x y z
N SER A 1 -9.45 -1.07 3.94
CA SER A 1 -10.49 -1.52 4.86
C SER A 1 -11.75 -1.88 4.10
N PHE A 2 -12.51 -2.84 4.60
CA PHE A 2 -13.87 -3.17 4.11
C PHE A 2 -14.93 -2.68 5.10
N LEU A 3 -14.55 -1.84 6.05
CA LEU A 3 -15.45 -1.26 7.04
C LEU A 3 -16.31 -0.16 6.41
N THR A 4 -17.58 -0.16 6.73
CA THR A 4 -18.58 0.82 6.28
C THR A 4 -19.32 1.47 7.44
N GLU A 5 -19.19 0.90 8.64
CA GLU A 5 -19.78 1.43 9.87
C GLU A 5 -18.63 1.80 10.81
N PHE A 6 -18.65 3.01 11.32
CA PHE A 6 -17.61 3.57 12.17
C PHE A 6 -18.27 4.05 13.45
N ASP A 7 -18.19 3.23 14.48
CA ASP A 7 -18.70 3.56 15.81
C ASP A 7 -17.56 3.79 16.81
N ASP A 8 -17.89 4.27 17.99
CA ASP A 8 -16.91 4.55 19.03
C ASP A 8 -16.15 3.30 19.47
N ALA A 9 -16.82 2.13 19.51
CA ALA A 9 -16.19 0.86 19.88
C ALA A 9 -15.12 0.43 18.87
N LEU A 10 -15.34 0.68 17.59
CA LEU A 10 -14.35 0.42 16.55
C LEU A 10 -13.13 1.33 16.69
N PHE A 11 -13.34 2.63 16.95
CA PHE A 11 -12.23 3.56 17.15
C PHE A 11 -11.44 3.27 18.43
N GLU A 12 -12.09 2.83 19.51
CA GLU A 12 -11.42 2.34 20.72
C GLU A 12 -10.54 1.11 20.41
N ALA A 13 -11.07 0.11 19.72
CA ALA A 13 -10.30 -1.07 19.32
C ALA A 13 -9.13 -0.74 18.38
N VAL A 14 -9.27 0.26 17.51
CA VAL A 14 -8.18 0.78 16.69
C VAL A 14 -7.11 1.43 17.55
N GLY A 15 -7.48 2.25 18.52
CA GLY A 15 -6.56 2.89 19.47
C GLY A 15 -5.75 1.85 20.26
N ASP A 16 -6.39 0.79 20.72
CA ASP A 16 -5.73 -0.32 21.44
C ASP A 16 -4.74 -1.06 20.53
N ALA A 17 -5.13 -1.33 19.27
CA ALA A 17 -4.25 -1.97 18.31
C ALA A 17 -3.03 -1.10 17.96
N GLU A 18 -3.21 0.20 17.78
CA GLU A 18 -2.13 1.15 17.52
C GLU A 18 -1.18 1.29 18.73
N SER A 19 -1.73 1.34 19.94
CA SER A 19 -0.94 1.32 21.16
C SER A 19 -0.09 0.05 21.27
N SER A 20 -0.66 -1.11 20.91
CA SER A 20 0.06 -2.39 20.88
C SER A 20 1.22 -2.36 19.89
N LEU A 21 1.03 -1.80 18.67
CA LEU A 21 2.09 -1.66 17.66
C LEU A 21 3.22 -0.72 18.16
N CYS A 22 2.83 0.37 18.80
CA CYS A 22 3.76 1.32 19.42
C CYS A 22 4.60 0.65 20.49
N ASP A 23 3.96 -0.10 21.40
CA ASP A 23 4.64 -0.82 22.48
C ASP A 23 5.57 -1.92 21.96
N LEU A 24 5.14 -2.70 20.96
CA LEU A 24 6.01 -3.66 20.28
C LEU A 24 7.27 -3.01 19.71
N SER A 25 7.12 -1.82 19.10
CA SER A 25 8.28 -1.10 18.56
C SER A 25 9.26 -0.65 19.63
N ARG A 26 8.75 -0.32 20.82
CA ARG A 26 9.56 0.09 21.98
C ARG A 26 10.24 -1.12 22.64
N GLU A 27 9.45 -2.14 22.97
CA GLU A 27 9.94 -3.31 23.74
C GLU A 27 10.97 -4.13 22.99
N HIS A 28 10.80 -4.25 21.67
CA HIS A 28 11.68 -5.06 20.84
C HIS A 28 12.67 -4.26 20.01
N SER A 29 12.73 -2.93 20.17
CA SER A 29 13.58 -2.05 19.35
C SER A 29 13.41 -2.32 17.85
N MET A 30 12.17 -2.37 17.38
CA MET A 30 11.79 -2.68 16.00
C MET A 30 11.19 -1.45 15.32
N VAL A 31 11.33 -1.42 14.01
CA VAL A 31 10.45 -0.60 13.15
C VAL A 31 9.20 -1.42 12.85
N VAL A 32 8.04 -0.92 13.24
CA VAL A 32 6.75 -1.59 13.09
C VAL A 32 5.88 -0.80 12.13
N VAL A 33 5.30 -1.47 11.12
CA VAL A 33 4.36 -0.85 10.18
C VAL A 33 3.04 -1.60 10.23
N GLY A 34 1.97 -0.89 10.53
CA GLY A 34 0.61 -1.41 10.54
C GLY A 34 -0.35 -0.47 9.80
N SER A 35 -1.53 -0.97 9.43
CA SER A 35 -2.57 -0.13 8.84
C SER A 35 -3.89 -0.30 9.58
N SER A 36 -4.58 0.83 9.78
CA SER A 36 -5.86 0.94 10.48
C SER A 36 -6.72 2.02 9.84
N ILE A 37 -7.87 2.31 10.42
CA ILE A 37 -8.64 3.50 10.08
C ILE A 37 -8.14 4.70 10.89
N GLU A 38 -8.29 5.89 10.34
CA GLU A 38 -8.00 7.16 10.98
C GLU A 38 -9.19 8.09 10.80
N ALA A 39 -9.64 8.74 11.86
CA ALA A 39 -10.64 9.78 11.81
C ALA A 39 -10.00 11.17 11.93
N GLU A 40 -10.42 12.11 11.08
CA GLU A 40 -10.06 13.53 11.14
C GLU A 40 -11.30 14.38 10.83
N GLY A 41 -11.90 14.94 11.85
CA GLY A 41 -13.21 15.60 11.72
C GLY A 41 -14.27 14.62 11.23
N ASP A 42 -14.95 14.95 10.15
CA ASP A 42 -15.97 14.11 9.53
C ASP A 42 -15.40 13.12 8.50
N HIS A 43 -14.08 13.10 8.32
CA HIS A 43 -13.40 12.27 7.33
C HIS A 43 -12.78 11.03 7.95
N VAL A 44 -12.85 9.91 7.24
CA VAL A 44 -12.22 8.64 7.63
C VAL A 44 -11.23 8.22 6.55
N TYR A 45 -10.04 7.84 6.96
CA TYR A 45 -8.95 7.41 6.08
C TYR A 45 -8.54 5.98 6.37
N ASN A 46 -8.02 5.30 5.36
CA ASN A 46 -7.28 4.05 5.49
C ASN A 46 -5.80 4.43 5.61
N THR A 47 -5.23 4.29 6.81
CA THR A 47 -3.92 4.85 7.14
C THR A 47 -2.93 3.79 7.60
N ALA A 48 -1.73 3.78 7.01
CA ALA A 48 -0.60 3.03 7.55
C ALA A 48 0.26 3.94 8.43
N ARG A 49 0.73 3.39 9.55
CA ARG A 49 1.58 4.09 10.52
C ARG A 49 2.89 3.36 10.69
N VAL A 50 3.95 4.12 10.86
CA VAL A 50 5.31 3.61 11.09
C VAL A 50 5.74 4.01 12.50
N TYR A 51 6.02 3.02 13.33
CA TYR A 51 6.49 3.21 14.69
C TYR A 51 7.95 2.78 14.80
N GLN A 52 8.73 3.54 15.56
CA GLN A 52 10.11 3.22 15.91
C GLN A 52 10.37 3.61 17.33
N ARG A 53 10.88 2.69 18.15
CA ARG A 53 11.22 2.92 19.59
C ARG A 53 10.07 3.49 20.43
N GLY A 54 8.84 3.15 20.08
CA GLY A 54 7.64 3.62 20.76
C GLY A 54 7.20 5.02 20.35
N GLU A 55 7.65 5.51 19.22
CA GLU A 55 7.22 6.79 18.64
C GLU A 55 6.60 6.56 17.25
N LEU A 56 5.53 7.28 16.95
CA LEU A 56 4.98 7.38 15.60
C LEU A 56 5.87 8.32 14.80
N ILE A 57 6.59 7.77 13.82
CA ILE A 57 7.55 8.55 13.00
C ILE A 57 7.01 8.92 11.63
N ALA A 58 5.99 8.21 11.11
CA ALA A 58 5.33 8.56 9.86
C ALA A 58 3.92 7.97 9.78
N SER A 59 3.07 8.62 8.98
CA SER A 59 1.73 8.15 8.60
C SER A 59 1.53 8.27 7.10
N TYR A 60 0.80 7.32 6.52
CA TYR A 60 0.45 7.29 5.11
C TYR A 60 -1.05 7.05 4.96
N ARG A 61 -1.79 8.01 4.44
CA ARG A 61 -3.19 7.85 4.03
C ARG A 61 -3.22 7.27 2.62
N LYS A 62 -3.94 6.18 2.45
CA LYS A 62 -4.04 5.46 1.16
C LYS A 62 -4.49 6.37 0.04
N ILE A 63 -3.71 6.43 -1.04
CA ILE A 63 -3.98 7.31 -2.19
C ILE A 63 -5.01 6.67 -3.13
N HIS A 64 -4.87 5.36 -3.44
CA HIS A 64 -5.76 4.70 -4.39
C HIS A 64 -6.80 3.85 -3.66
N LEU A 65 -8.01 4.39 -3.50
CA LEU A 65 -9.14 3.68 -2.89
C LEU A 65 -9.66 2.58 -3.82
N PHE A 66 -10.03 1.43 -3.22
CA PHE A 66 -10.48 0.27 -3.97
C PHE A 66 -11.95 0.41 -4.38
N SER A 67 -12.20 1.06 -5.52
CA SER A 67 -13.54 1.31 -6.06
C SER A 67 -14.41 0.05 -6.28
N PRO A 68 -13.86 -1.15 -6.65
CA PRO A 68 -14.68 -2.34 -6.79
C PRO A 68 -15.38 -2.80 -5.50
N ASN A 69 -14.89 -2.39 -4.34
CA ASN A 69 -15.53 -2.64 -3.04
C ASN A 69 -16.05 -1.35 -2.39
N VAL A 70 -16.34 -0.34 -3.21
CA VAL A 70 -16.93 0.95 -2.84
C VAL A 70 -16.19 1.70 -1.70
N GLU A 71 -14.90 1.44 -1.50
CA GLU A 71 -14.09 2.07 -0.45
C GLU A 71 -14.18 3.60 -0.49
N HIS A 72 -14.25 4.19 -1.69
CA HIS A 72 -14.41 5.63 -1.93
C HIS A 72 -15.72 6.25 -1.41
N ARG A 73 -16.69 5.43 -0.97
CA ARG A 73 -17.93 5.92 -0.36
C ARG A 73 -17.82 6.09 1.16
N HIS A 74 -16.77 5.52 1.75
CA HIS A 74 -16.63 5.43 3.20
C HIS A 74 -15.28 5.96 3.68
N HIS A 75 -14.34 6.18 2.76
CA HIS A 75 -13.01 6.69 3.09
C HIS A 75 -12.63 7.80 2.12
N GLU A 76 -11.91 8.78 2.64
CA GLU A 76 -11.23 9.79 1.84
C GLU A 76 -9.86 9.29 1.36
N ALA A 77 -9.45 9.76 0.19
CA ALA A 77 -8.14 9.46 -0.35
C ALA A 77 -7.06 10.35 0.27
N GLY A 78 -5.89 9.79 0.52
CA GLY A 78 -4.69 10.57 0.78
C GLY A 78 -4.15 11.22 -0.48
N ASP A 79 -3.24 12.18 -0.32
CA ASP A 79 -2.63 12.96 -1.41
C ASP A 79 -1.11 13.03 -1.33
N GLN A 80 -0.50 12.46 -0.29
CA GLN A 80 0.94 12.47 -0.07
C GLN A 80 1.52 11.06 -0.03
N PRO A 81 2.57 10.77 -0.81
CA PRO A 81 3.34 9.54 -0.66
C PRO A 81 4.09 9.56 0.67
N CYS A 82 4.39 8.37 1.20
CA CYS A 82 5.15 8.24 2.44
C CYS A 82 6.49 7.56 2.19
N ILE A 83 7.56 8.32 2.39
CA ILE A 83 8.92 7.83 2.43
C ILE A 83 9.56 8.33 3.74
N VAL A 84 10.13 7.42 4.52
CA VAL A 84 10.65 7.72 5.86
C VAL A 84 11.98 7.06 6.12
N ASP A 85 12.91 7.80 6.72
CA ASP A 85 14.18 7.27 7.20
C ASP A 85 13.98 6.56 8.53
N THR A 86 14.47 5.32 8.62
CA THR A 86 14.43 4.51 9.82
C THR A 86 15.80 3.92 10.14
N GLU A 87 15.95 3.36 11.33
CA GLU A 87 17.20 2.67 11.72
C GLU A 87 17.46 1.37 10.92
N VAL A 88 16.45 0.83 10.23
CA VAL A 88 16.57 -0.36 9.40
C VAL A 88 16.66 -0.07 7.91
N GLY A 89 16.72 1.22 7.51
CA GLY A 89 16.79 1.68 6.14
C GLY A 89 15.67 2.67 5.78
N ARG A 90 15.70 3.18 4.57
CA ARG A 90 14.68 4.11 4.06
C ARG A 90 13.50 3.33 3.52
N LEU A 91 12.32 3.53 4.14
CA LEU A 91 11.09 2.83 3.78
C LEU A 91 10.22 3.66 2.85
N GLY A 92 9.62 3.02 1.85
CA GLY A 92 8.41 3.49 1.17
C GLY A 92 7.20 2.70 1.71
N VAL A 93 6.08 3.37 1.96
CA VAL A 93 4.88 2.74 2.52
C VAL A 93 3.72 2.86 1.54
N LEU A 94 3.07 1.75 1.25
CA LEU A 94 1.87 1.64 0.42
C LEU A 94 0.80 0.83 1.15
N ILE A 95 -0.46 0.93 0.72
CA ILE A 95 -1.54 0.08 1.24
C ILE A 95 -2.20 -0.69 0.10
N CYS A 96 -2.09 -2.03 0.13
CA CYS A 96 -2.91 -2.96 -0.65
C CYS A 96 -3.04 -2.58 -2.15
N TYR A 97 -4.14 -1.92 -2.53
CA TYR A 97 -4.49 -1.59 -3.91
C TYR A 97 -3.47 -0.67 -4.60
N ASP A 98 -2.73 0.14 -3.83
CA ASP A 98 -1.68 1.03 -4.34
C ASP A 98 -0.63 0.30 -5.19
N ILE A 99 -0.35 -0.98 -4.91
CA ILE A 99 0.63 -1.74 -5.69
C ILE A 99 0.25 -1.93 -7.17
N ARG A 100 -1.01 -1.66 -7.56
CA ARG A 100 -1.42 -1.71 -8.96
C ARG A 100 -0.94 -0.53 -9.78
N PHE A 101 -0.62 0.55 -9.13
CA PHE A 101 -0.22 1.82 -9.73
C PHE A 101 1.29 1.94 -9.67
N PRO A 102 2.01 1.68 -10.78
CA PRO A 102 3.48 1.64 -10.77
C PRO A 102 4.12 2.99 -10.45
N GLU A 103 3.38 4.07 -10.61
CA GLU A 103 3.85 5.45 -10.39
C GLU A 103 4.27 5.67 -8.93
N LEU A 104 3.49 5.16 -7.97
CA LEU A 104 3.75 5.39 -6.55
C LEU A 104 4.97 4.62 -6.02
N PRO A 105 5.14 3.29 -6.25
CA PRO A 105 6.40 2.60 -5.96
C PRO A 105 7.60 3.20 -6.69
N ARG A 106 7.40 3.66 -7.93
CA ARG A 106 8.45 4.33 -8.70
C ARG A 106 8.86 5.66 -8.06
N HIS A 107 7.91 6.42 -7.53
CA HIS A 107 8.23 7.62 -6.75
C HIS A 107 9.03 7.28 -5.50
N CYS A 108 8.66 6.23 -4.75
CA CYS A 108 9.45 5.78 -3.59
C CYS A 108 10.91 5.43 -3.98
N PHE A 109 11.10 4.78 -5.14
CA PHE A 109 12.44 4.51 -5.66
C PHE A 109 13.25 5.78 -5.93
N TYR A 110 12.65 6.80 -6.57
CA TYR A 110 13.35 8.06 -6.84
C TYR A 110 13.69 8.83 -5.58
N GLU A 111 12.85 8.73 -4.56
CA GLU A 111 13.11 9.30 -3.23
C GLU A 111 14.09 8.44 -2.40
N GLY A 112 14.66 7.39 -2.99
CA GLY A 112 15.72 6.59 -2.40
C GLY A 112 15.27 5.48 -1.45
N ALA A 113 14.00 5.10 -1.43
CA ALA A 113 13.53 3.98 -0.64
C ALA A 113 14.34 2.71 -0.94
N GLU A 114 14.73 1.99 0.10
CA GLU A 114 15.45 0.71 0.01
C GLU A 114 14.52 -0.48 0.25
N ILE A 115 13.43 -0.25 0.99
CA ILE A 115 12.41 -1.23 1.33
C ILE A 115 11.03 -0.62 1.05
N LEU A 116 10.17 -1.36 0.37
CA LEU A 116 8.77 -1.05 0.18
C LEU A 116 7.92 -1.95 1.08
N VAL A 117 7.15 -1.36 1.98
CA VAL A 117 6.27 -2.08 2.90
C VAL A 117 4.82 -1.92 2.45
N VAL A 118 4.10 -3.05 2.32
CA VAL A 118 2.75 -3.08 1.76
C VAL A 118 1.84 -3.93 2.66
N PRO A 119 1.23 -3.36 3.71
CA PRO A 119 0.12 -4.02 4.37
C PRO A 119 -1.08 -4.12 3.43
N GLY A 120 -1.82 -5.23 3.50
CA GLY A 120 -2.91 -5.47 2.57
C GLY A 120 -3.99 -6.39 3.09
N GLN A 121 -5.17 -6.23 2.48
CA GLN A 121 -6.33 -7.11 2.58
C GLN A 121 -6.68 -7.56 1.16
N TRP A 122 -5.84 -8.47 0.62
CA TRP A 122 -5.92 -8.91 -0.77
C TRP A 122 -6.62 -10.26 -0.89
N PRO A 123 -7.76 -10.35 -1.59
CA PRO A 123 -8.57 -11.57 -1.62
C PRO A 123 -7.91 -12.68 -2.43
N GLU A 124 -8.21 -13.92 -2.06
CA GLU A 124 -7.68 -15.14 -2.66
C GLU A 124 -7.92 -15.22 -4.16
N ALA A 125 -9.09 -14.81 -4.64
CA ALA A 125 -9.45 -14.80 -6.06
C ALA A 125 -8.47 -13.99 -6.95
N ARG A 126 -7.62 -13.16 -6.36
CA ARG A 126 -6.61 -12.35 -7.03
C ARG A 126 -5.20 -12.54 -6.48
N SER A 127 -4.94 -13.65 -5.79
CA SER A 127 -3.62 -13.96 -5.19
C SER A 127 -2.49 -13.92 -6.21
N GLN A 128 -2.73 -14.40 -7.43
CA GLN A 128 -1.72 -14.32 -8.48
C GLN A 128 -1.33 -12.88 -8.82
N HIS A 129 -2.29 -11.93 -8.81
CA HIS A 129 -1.98 -10.50 -9.03
C HIS A 129 -1.11 -9.97 -7.88
N TRP A 130 -1.43 -10.32 -6.62
CA TRP A 130 -0.64 -9.94 -5.46
C TRP A 130 0.81 -10.38 -5.60
N ARG A 131 1.01 -11.67 -5.88
CA ARG A 131 2.33 -12.29 -6.08
C ARG A 131 3.13 -11.63 -7.19
N THR A 132 2.48 -11.44 -8.33
CA THR A 132 3.12 -10.88 -9.52
C THR A 132 3.47 -9.41 -9.31
N LEU A 133 2.55 -8.61 -8.75
CA LEU A 133 2.77 -7.18 -8.55
C LEU A 133 3.84 -6.90 -7.51
N LEU A 134 3.84 -7.57 -6.35
CA LEU A 134 4.91 -7.40 -5.36
C LEU A 134 6.28 -7.69 -5.98
N ARG A 135 6.39 -8.78 -6.75
CA ARG A 135 7.64 -9.14 -7.42
C ARG A 135 8.04 -8.12 -8.50
N ALA A 136 7.08 -7.63 -9.27
CA ALA A 136 7.33 -6.59 -10.26
C ALA A 136 7.85 -5.31 -9.61
N ARG A 137 7.24 -4.88 -8.48
CA ARG A 137 7.68 -3.69 -7.75
C ARG A 137 9.11 -3.82 -7.20
N ALA A 138 9.51 -5.02 -6.79
CA ALA A 138 10.88 -5.28 -6.34
C ALA A 138 11.89 -5.15 -7.50
N ILE A 139 11.60 -5.79 -8.63
CA ILE A 139 12.50 -5.83 -9.79
C ILE A 139 12.65 -4.45 -10.43
N GLU A 140 11.54 -3.80 -10.77
CA GLU A 140 11.55 -2.55 -11.53
C GLU A 140 12.05 -1.34 -10.74
N ASN A 141 12.01 -1.43 -9.39
CA ASN A 141 12.44 -0.35 -8.50
C ASN A 141 13.68 -0.71 -7.68
N GLU A 142 14.27 -1.88 -7.93
CA GLU A 142 15.56 -2.28 -7.34
C GLU A 142 15.60 -2.12 -5.81
N LEU A 143 14.50 -2.56 -5.13
CA LEU A 143 14.33 -2.48 -3.69
C LEU A 143 13.76 -3.78 -3.12
N PHE A 144 13.88 -3.96 -1.81
CA PHE A 144 13.17 -5.05 -1.13
C PHE A 144 11.67 -4.73 -1.07
N VAL A 145 10.82 -5.75 -1.19
CA VAL A 145 9.39 -5.62 -0.99
C VAL A 145 8.94 -6.55 0.12
N ILE A 146 8.25 -5.99 1.11
CA ILE A 146 7.62 -6.71 2.21
C ILE A 146 6.11 -6.53 2.07
N GLY A 147 5.43 -7.55 1.54
CA GLY A 147 3.97 -7.61 1.45
C GLY A 147 3.41 -8.39 2.64
N CYS A 148 2.58 -7.74 3.45
CA CYS A 148 1.88 -8.36 4.57
C CYS A 148 0.39 -8.39 4.25
N ASN A 149 -0.17 -9.58 4.00
CA ASN A 149 -1.58 -9.74 3.68
C ASN A 149 -2.32 -10.43 4.84
N ARG A 150 -3.57 -10.03 5.10
CA ARG A 150 -4.39 -10.66 6.14
C ARG A 150 -4.76 -12.10 5.80
N THR A 151 -5.10 -12.89 6.81
CA THR A 151 -5.71 -14.22 6.70
C THR A 151 -7.19 -14.18 7.11
N GLY A 152 -7.92 -15.26 6.80
CA GLY A 152 -9.30 -15.48 7.24
C GLY A 152 -10.35 -15.14 6.20
N GLN A 153 -11.58 -14.95 6.65
CA GLN A 153 -12.72 -14.67 5.80
C GLN A 153 -13.50 -13.45 6.30
N GLU A 154 -14.17 -12.77 5.40
CA GLU A 154 -15.04 -11.63 5.68
C GLU A 154 -16.11 -11.53 4.60
N ALA A 155 -17.31 -11.12 4.98
CA ALA A 155 -18.37 -10.86 4.01
C ALA A 155 -18.01 -9.62 3.15
N SER A 156 -18.17 -9.75 1.84
CA SER A 156 -18.05 -8.62 0.91
C SER A 156 -19.22 -7.66 1.14
N LEU A 157 -18.92 -6.41 1.39
CA LEU A 157 -19.92 -5.36 1.60
C LEU A 157 -20.82 -5.16 0.38
N ARG A 158 -20.30 -5.42 -0.81
CA ARG A 158 -21.03 -5.24 -2.07
C ARG A 158 -21.98 -6.39 -2.38
N THR A 159 -21.59 -7.64 -2.11
CA THR A 159 -22.32 -8.85 -2.53
C THR A 159 -22.87 -9.65 -1.38
N GLY A 160 -22.44 -9.40 -0.14
CA GLY A 160 -22.73 -10.24 1.03
C GLY A 160 -22.03 -11.60 1.00
N GLU A 161 -21.33 -11.95 -0.08
CA GLU A 161 -20.63 -13.22 -0.20
C GLU A 161 -19.32 -13.21 0.61
N ALA A 162 -18.93 -14.38 1.12
CA ALA A 162 -17.67 -14.52 1.84
C ALA A 162 -16.49 -14.32 0.92
N ALA A 163 -15.60 -13.37 1.25
CA ALA A 163 -14.30 -13.20 0.65
C ALA A 163 -13.25 -13.89 1.52
N SER A 164 -12.44 -14.76 0.92
CA SER A 164 -11.32 -15.43 1.58
C SER A 164 -10.03 -14.65 1.37
N PHE A 165 -9.20 -14.58 2.41
CA PHE A 165 -7.90 -13.92 2.42
C PHE A 165 -6.84 -14.96 2.80
N PRO A 166 -5.94 -15.32 1.87
CA PRO A 166 -5.03 -16.44 2.04
C PRO A 166 -3.77 -16.10 2.86
N GLY A 167 -3.64 -14.89 3.41
CA GLY A 167 -2.34 -14.44 3.88
C GLY A 167 -1.40 -14.20 2.71
N ASP A 168 -0.50 -15.16 2.45
CA ASP A 168 0.46 -15.06 1.34
C ASP A 168 1.39 -13.82 1.49
N GLY A 169 1.82 -13.59 2.75
CA GLY A 169 2.85 -12.58 3.04
C GLY A 169 4.17 -12.95 2.34
N ARG A 170 4.90 -11.96 1.84
CA ARG A 170 6.12 -12.18 1.05
C ARG A 170 7.20 -11.19 1.38
N ILE A 171 8.43 -11.70 1.42
CA ILE A 171 9.64 -10.89 1.45
C ILE A 171 10.40 -11.18 0.15
N ILE A 172 10.63 -10.15 -0.65
CA ILE A 172 11.18 -10.25 -2.00
C ILE A 172 12.37 -9.31 -2.10
N ASP A 173 13.44 -9.77 -2.71
CA ASP A 173 14.66 -8.99 -2.89
C ASP A 173 14.64 -8.16 -4.18
N PRO A 174 15.61 -7.24 -4.37
CA PRO A 174 15.70 -6.38 -5.55
C PRO A 174 15.84 -7.11 -6.90
N THR A 175 16.20 -8.40 -6.91
CA THR A 175 16.26 -9.21 -8.14
C THR A 175 14.96 -9.94 -8.44
N GLY A 176 13.97 -9.82 -7.55
CA GLY A 176 12.70 -10.55 -7.61
C GLY A 176 12.77 -11.96 -7.03
N GLU A 177 13.85 -12.31 -6.33
CA GLU A 177 13.94 -13.56 -5.57
C GLU A 177 13.02 -13.50 -4.36
N ILE A 178 12.23 -14.56 -4.15
CA ILE A 178 11.34 -14.68 -3.00
C ILE A 178 12.14 -15.28 -1.84
N LEU A 179 12.47 -14.44 -0.86
CA LEU A 179 13.26 -14.86 0.31
C LEU A 179 12.41 -15.62 1.33
N ALA A 180 11.15 -15.26 1.47
CA ALA A 180 10.21 -15.94 2.35
C ALA A 180 8.77 -15.76 1.88
N THR A 181 7.93 -16.74 2.18
CA THR A 181 6.49 -16.74 1.86
C THR A 181 5.70 -17.33 3.02
N GLY A 182 4.57 -16.70 3.35
CA GLY A 182 3.59 -17.24 4.28
C GLY A 182 2.85 -18.44 3.68
N ASN A 183 2.48 -19.37 4.53
CA ASN A 183 1.82 -20.62 4.17
C ASN A 183 0.28 -20.56 4.15
N GLY A 184 -0.28 -19.38 4.36
CA GLY A 184 -1.74 -19.19 4.42
C GLY A 184 -2.32 -19.18 5.83
N ASP A 185 -1.57 -19.64 6.82
CA ASP A 185 -1.94 -19.55 8.24
C ASP A 185 -1.56 -18.19 8.83
N ALA A 186 -2.22 -17.81 9.91
CA ALA A 186 -1.79 -16.66 10.71
C ALA A 186 -0.45 -16.98 11.36
N GLY A 187 0.56 -16.13 11.10
CA GLY A 187 1.90 -16.35 11.65
C GLY A 187 2.94 -15.37 11.11
N ALA A 188 4.14 -15.46 11.65
CA ALA A 188 5.26 -14.64 11.25
C ALA A 188 5.99 -15.24 10.03
N VAL A 189 6.32 -14.37 9.08
CA VAL A 189 7.20 -14.68 7.94
C VAL A 189 8.47 -13.87 8.11
N THR A 190 9.62 -14.53 8.13
CA THR A 190 10.91 -13.86 8.40
C THR A 190 11.93 -14.17 7.32
N ALA A 191 12.78 -13.21 7.02
CA ALA A 191 13.98 -13.37 6.19
C ALA A 191 15.07 -12.40 6.63
N LEU A 192 16.31 -12.77 6.42
CA LEU A 192 17.44 -11.86 6.54
C LEU A 192 17.59 -11.10 5.22
N ILE A 193 17.63 -9.76 5.29
CA ILE A 193 17.87 -8.90 4.14
C ILE A 193 19.15 -8.10 4.33
N GLU A 194 19.86 -7.86 3.22
CA GLU A 194 21.08 -7.07 3.21
C GLU A 194 20.91 -5.85 2.29
N LEU A 195 20.75 -4.67 2.86
CA LEU A 195 20.50 -3.42 2.10
C LEU A 195 21.60 -3.09 1.09
N ARG A 196 22.83 -3.62 1.29
CA ARG A 196 23.89 -3.49 0.27
C ARG A 196 23.49 -4.05 -1.11
N LYS A 197 22.53 -5.01 -1.16
CA LYS A 197 22.02 -5.58 -2.41
C LYS A 197 21.31 -4.51 -3.26
N VAL A 198 20.55 -3.61 -2.63
CA VAL A 198 19.90 -2.45 -3.28
C VAL A 198 20.96 -1.57 -3.98
N ARG A 199 21.98 -1.16 -3.24
CA ARG A 199 23.05 -0.30 -3.78
C ARG A 199 23.82 -0.98 -4.91
N THR A 200 24.02 -2.28 -4.80
CA THR A 200 24.70 -3.07 -5.83
C THR A 200 23.85 -3.15 -7.11
N MET A 201 22.54 -3.42 -6.98
CA MET A 201 21.61 -3.45 -8.13
C MET A 201 21.55 -2.11 -8.85
N ARG A 202 21.34 -1.00 -8.13
CA ARG A 202 21.30 0.35 -8.70
C ARG A 202 22.57 0.78 -9.41
N ARG A 203 23.72 0.18 -9.06
CA ARG A 203 24.98 0.40 -9.76
C ARG A 203 25.11 -0.43 -11.02
N ILE A 204 24.56 -1.66 -11.03
CA ILE A 204 24.60 -2.59 -12.17
C ILE A 204 23.56 -2.19 -13.23
N LEU A 205 22.38 -1.83 -12.78
CA LEU A 205 21.25 -1.38 -13.62
C LEU A 205 20.88 0.06 -13.22
N PRO A 206 21.46 1.10 -13.84
CA PRO A 206 21.27 2.48 -13.40
C PRO A 206 19.94 3.07 -13.87
N VAL A 207 18.81 2.43 -13.55
CA VAL A 207 17.45 2.77 -13.97
C VAL A 207 17.11 4.25 -13.72
N ALA A 208 17.58 4.82 -12.61
CA ALA A 208 17.34 6.22 -12.30
C ALA A 208 18.02 7.17 -13.28
N SER A 209 19.22 6.80 -13.78
CA SER A 209 19.98 7.60 -14.76
C SER A 209 19.41 7.49 -16.18
N ASP A 210 18.78 6.35 -16.49
CA ASP A 210 18.21 6.07 -17.82
C ASP A 210 16.81 6.63 -17.98
N LEU A 211 16.24 7.21 -16.91
CA LEU A 211 14.92 7.80 -16.93
C LEU A 211 14.83 8.96 -17.93
N ARG A 212 13.69 9.04 -18.60
CA ARG A 212 13.35 10.12 -19.55
C ARG A 212 12.19 11.00 -19.00
N PRO A 213 12.46 11.83 -17.95
CA PRO A 213 11.43 12.66 -17.34
C PRO A 213 10.82 13.68 -18.30
N ASP A 214 11.57 14.09 -19.31
CA ASP A 214 11.11 14.94 -20.41
C ASP A 214 9.94 14.33 -21.18
N ILE A 215 9.97 13.00 -21.41
CA ILE A 215 8.92 12.27 -22.10
C ILE A 215 7.76 11.97 -21.14
N TYR A 216 8.03 11.48 -19.92
CA TYR A 216 6.97 11.02 -19.01
C TYR A 216 6.08 12.16 -18.53
N ARG A 217 6.59 13.36 -18.32
CA ARG A 217 5.79 14.54 -18.00
C ARG A 217 4.70 14.79 -19.04
N ASP A 218 5.04 14.70 -20.32
CA ASP A 218 4.09 14.93 -21.40
C ASP A 218 3.08 13.79 -21.57
N LEU A 219 3.52 12.55 -21.32
CA LEU A 219 2.63 11.38 -21.33
C LEU A 219 1.61 11.46 -20.20
N LEU A 220 2.02 11.79 -18.97
CA LEU A 220 1.11 11.92 -17.82
C LEU A 220 0.12 13.05 -18.02
N ARG A 221 0.55 14.19 -18.59
CA ARG A 221 -0.38 15.29 -18.94
C ARG A 221 -1.46 14.83 -19.93
N ARG A 222 -1.08 14.10 -20.99
CA ARG A 222 -2.04 13.56 -21.96
C ARG A 222 -3.01 12.54 -21.35
N VAL A 223 -2.56 11.75 -20.35
CA VAL A 223 -3.43 10.84 -19.60
C VAL A 223 -4.43 11.63 -18.77
N HIS A 224 -3.97 12.66 -18.05
CA HIS A 224 -4.82 13.54 -17.28
C HIS A 224 -5.91 14.20 -18.14
N ASP A 225 -5.54 14.80 -19.27
CA ASP A 225 -6.47 15.44 -20.21
C ASP A 225 -7.56 14.45 -20.70
N LYS A 226 -7.20 13.18 -20.96
CA LYS A 226 -8.14 12.14 -21.38
C LYS A 226 -9.09 11.72 -20.26
N VAL A 227 -8.59 11.57 -19.03
CA VAL A 227 -9.40 11.20 -17.88
C VAL A 227 -10.41 12.30 -17.59
N ASP A 228 -10.00 13.55 -17.61
CA ASP A 228 -10.87 14.71 -17.40
C ASP A 228 -11.96 14.81 -18.48
N ALA A 229 -11.61 14.62 -19.74
CA ALA A 229 -12.58 14.61 -20.82
C ALA A 229 -13.62 13.49 -20.67
N GLY A 230 -13.18 12.27 -20.29
CA GLY A 230 -14.08 11.14 -20.05
C GLY A 230 -14.98 11.32 -18.82
N THR A 231 -14.52 12.03 -17.79
CA THR A 231 -15.31 12.35 -16.61
C THR A 231 -16.39 13.39 -16.93
N ARG A 232 -16.06 14.43 -17.68
CA ARG A 232 -17.02 15.45 -18.14
C ARG A 232 -18.12 14.87 -19.02
N ASP A 233 -17.77 13.94 -19.93
CA ASP A 233 -18.73 13.23 -20.77
C ASP A 233 -19.72 12.37 -19.96
N LYS A 234 -19.25 11.68 -18.92
CA LYS A 234 -20.12 10.91 -18.03
C LYS A 234 -21.07 11.77 -17.22
N GLN A 235 -20.58 12.89 -16.68
CA GLN A 235 -21.41 13.86 -15.95
C GLN A 235 -22.47 14.51 -16.85
N ALA A 236 -22.11 14.85 -18.10
CA ALA A 236 -23.05 15.41 -19.07
C ALA A 236 -24.16 14.42 -19.44
N ARG A 237 -23.84 13.12 -19.58
CA ARG A 237 -24.84 12.06 -19.85
C ARG A 237 -25.77 11.82 -18.67
N SER A 238 -25.22 11.74 -17.44
CA SER A 238 -26.04 11.58 -16.23
C SER A 238 -27.04 12.73 -16.03
N SER A 239 -26.62 13.96 -16.28
CA SER A 239 -27.51 15.13 -16.19
C SER A 239 -28.58 15.23 -17.27
N LEU A 240 -28.44 14.51 -18.38
CA LEU A 240 -29.45 14.39 -19.44
C LEU A 240 -30.48 13.30 -19.09
N ASP A 241 -30.04 12.19 -18.50
CA ASP A 241 -30.95 11.11 -18.08
C ASP A 241 -31.83 11.49 -16.86
N GLU A 242 -31.36 12.42 -16.00
CA GLU A 242 -32.16 12.93 -14.89
C GLU A 242 -33.25 13.99 -15.32
N ARG A 243 -33.24 14.44 -16.58
CA ARG A 243 -34.19 15.42 -17.13
C ARG A 243 -35.23 14.81 -18.07
N THR A 244 -35.20 13.51 -18.30
CA THR A 244 -36.18 12.73 -19.07
C THR A 244 -36.95 11.79 -18.17
#